data_9583001c6da01674e65f2614ed945dae
#
_entry.id   9583001c6da01674e65f2614ed945dae
#
_cell.length_a   1.000
_cell.length_b   1.000
_cell.length_c   1.000
_cell.angle_alpha   90.00
_cell.angle_beta   90.00
_cell.angle_gamma   90.00
#
_symmetry.space_group_name_H-M   'P 1'
#
loop_
_entity.id
_entity.type
_entity.pdbx_description
1 polymer ?
#
loop_
_entity_poly.entity_id
_entity_poly.type
_entity_poly.pdbx_seq_one_letter_code
_entity_poly.pdbx_strand_id
1 'polypeptide(L)'
;MFKHILIPTDGSKLSSEAAEAGVRLAKALGARVTGFFAAPPATPIVYKALLPVGYATPDEHRKMIEKTARSCLGVIEKAAKAAGVPCETVSVTSDFPADAIIAAAKKRRCDLVFMASHGRRGLRRSSLLGSETQKVLSNGNFPVLVYRKM
;
A
#
# COMPACT_ATOMS: atom_id res chain seq x y z
N MET A 1 -0.42 22.24 -6.26
CA MET A 1 -1.68 21.61 -6.66
C MET A 1 -2.04 20.48 -5.68
N PHE A 2 -1.31 19.38 -5.65
CA PHE A 2 -1.53 18.35 -4.64
C PHE A 2 -0.73 18.65 -3.38
N LYS A 3 -1.39 18.51 -2.22
CA LYS A 3 -0.78 18.80 -0.91
C LYS A 3 -0.64 17.60 0.00
N HIS A 4 -1.38 16.53 -0.26
CA HIS A 4 -1.35 15.33 0.56
C HIS A 4 -1.52 14.09 -0.31
N ILE A 5 -0.46 13.31 -0.44
CA ILE A 5 -0.40 12.12 -1.31
C ILE A 5 -0.49 10.85 -0.45
N LEU A 6 -1.45 9.97 -0.76
CA LEU A 6 -1.48 8.63 -0.21
C LEU A 6 -0.67 7.69 -1.11
N ILE A 7 0.25 6.94 -0.53
CA ILE A 7 1.09 5.97 -1.24
C ILE A 7 0.84 4.59 -0.64
N PRO A 8 0.00 3.75 -1.26
CA PRO A 8 -0.18 2.39 -0.82
C PRO A 8 0.98 1.51 -1.27
N THR A 9 1.31 0.51 -0.45
CA THR A 9 2.30 -0.51 -0.76
C THR A 9 1.80 -1.88 -0.39
N ASP A 10 2.18 -2.89 -1.14
CA ASP A 10 1.99 -4.31 -0.83
C ASP A 10 3.31 -5.04 -0.59
N GLY A 11 4.42 -4.29 -0.56
CA GLY A 11 5.76 -4.83 -0.38
C GLY A 11 6.38 -5.40 -1.65
N SER A 12 5.71 -5.34 -2.80
CA SER A 12 6.29 -5.74 -4.07
C SER A 12 7.39 -4.78 -4.51
N LYS A 13 8.28 -5.25 -5.38
CA LYS A 13 9.35 -4.40 -5.94
C LYS A 13 8.77 -3.18 -6.66
N LEU A 14 7.72 -3.37 -7.46
CA LEU A 14 7.09 -2.27 -8.18
C LEU A 14 6.44 -1.26 -7.24
N SER A 15 5.80 -1.71 -6.16
CA SER A 15 5.22 -0.79 -5.17
C SER A 15 6.30 0.00 -4.42
N SER A 16 7.46 -0.60 -4.18
CA SER A 16 8.59 0.11 -3.58
C SER A 16 9.16 1.17 -4.52
N GLU A 17 9.32 0.84 -5.80
CA GLU A 17 9.74 1.80 -6.84
C GLU A 17 8.71 2.93 -6.98
N ALA A 18 7.43 2.61 -6.97
CA ALA A 18 6.34 3.58 -6.98
C ALA A 18 6.39 4.50 -5.75
N ALA A 19 6.65 3.93 -4.57
CA ALA A 19 6.76 4.69 -3.34
C ALA A 19 7.88 5.74 -3.41
N GLU A 20 9.05 5.34 -3.88
CA GLU A 20 10.16 6.28 -4.08
C GLU A 20 9.83 7.39 -5.09
N ALA A 21 9.18 7.03 -6.20
CA ALA A 21 8.74 8.00 -7.19
C ALA A 21 7.68 8.96 -6.63
N GLY A 22 6.73 8.42 -5.85
CA GLY A 22 5.69 9.22 -5.19
C GLY A 22 6.26 10.21 -4.18
N VAL A 23 7.28 9.80 -3.41
CA VAL A 23 7.99 10.69 -2.49
C VAL A 23 8.73 11.80 -3.26
N ARG A 24 9.37 11.48 -4.38
CA ARG A 24 10.01 12.51 -5.23
C ARG A 24 8.98 13.51 -5.76
N LEU A 25 7.81 13.04 -6.16
CA LEU A 25 6.71 13.92 -6.58
C LEU A 25 6.24 14.80 -5.43
N ALA A 26 6.04 14.22 -4.25
CA ALA A 26 5.66 14.98 -3.05
C ALA A 26 6.68 16.08 -2.73
N LYS A 27 7.98 15.76 -2.84
CA LYS A 27 9.06 16.73 -2.67
C LYS A 27 8.92 17.89 -3.65
N ALA A 28 8.74 17.59 -4.92
CA ALA A 28 8.61 18.61 -5.97
C ALA A 28 7.40 19.51 -5.79
N LEU A 29 6.30 18.97 -5.23
CA LEU A 29 5.05 19.70 -5.01
C LEU A 29 4.96 20.37 -3.64
N GLY A 30 5.91 20.13 -2.75
CA GLY A 30 5.80 20.58 -1.36
C GLY A 30 4.66 19.89 -0.60
N ALA A 31 4.33 18.66 -0.99
CA ALA A 31 3.27 17.86 -0.40
C ALA A 31 3.78 16.98 0.75
N ARG A 32 2.87 16.59 1.62
CA ARG A 32 3.11 15.55 2.63
C ARG A 32 2.65 14.19 2.11
N VAL A 33 3.11 13.11 2.74
CA VAL A 33 2.84 11.74 2.34
C VAL A 33 2.18 10.96 3.47
N THR A 34 1.20 10.15 3.14
CA THR A 34 0.71 9.05 3.99
C THR A 34 1.06 7.74 3.30
N GLY A 35 1.97 6.97 3.89
CA GLY A 35 2.23 5.59 3.49
C GLY A 35 1.13 4.68 4.03
N PHE A 36 0.65 3.76 3.21
CA PHE A 36 -0.49 2.90 3.55
C PHE A 36 -0.21 1.43 3.23
N PHE A 37 -0.55 0.57 4.18
CA PHE A 37 -0.46 -0.88 4.03
C PHE A 37 -1.76 -1.53 4.51
N ALA A 38 -2.39 -2.34 3.65
CA ALA A 38 -3.54 -3.16 4.01
C ALA A 38 -3.07 -4.60 4.23
N ALA A 39 -3.11 -5.04 5.49
CA ALA A 39 -2.74 -6.40 5.85
C ALA A 39 -3.92 -7.36 5.66
N PRO A 40 -3.68 -8.58 5.18
CA PRO A 40 -4.71 -9.60 5.20
C PRO A 40 -5.05 -9.98 6.66
N PRO A 41 -6.31 -10.32 6.96
CA PRO A 41 -6.66 -10.77 8.30
C PRO A 41 -5.97 -12.09 8.66
N ALA A 42 -5.81 -12.33 9.95
CA ALA A 42 -5.27 -13.60 10.44
C ALA A 42 -6.15 -14.76 9.96
N THR A 43 -5.52 -15.86 9.56
CA THR A 43 -6.24 -17.07 9.15
C THR A 43 -7.19 -17.53 10.26
N PRO A 44 -8.48 -17.73 9.98
CA PRO A 44 -9.43 -18.19 10.99
C PRO A 44 -8.98 -19.50 11.65
N ILE A 45 -9.22 -19.62 12.94
CA ILE A 45 -8.84 -20.80 13.75
C ILE A 45 -9.39 -22.11 13.16
N VAL A 46 -10.54 -22.05 12.48
CA VAL A 46 -11.18 -23.19 11.83
C VAL A 46 -10.25 -23.91 10.84
N TYR A 47 -9.37 -23.19 10.19
CA TYR A 47 -8.43 -23.77 9.23
C TYR A 47 -7.19 -24.41 9.89
N LYS A 48 -6.93 -24.14 11.17
CA LYS A 48 -5.76 -24.69 11.86
C LYS A 48 -5.77 -26.22 11.94
N ALA A 49 -6.93 -26.81 12.12
CA ALA A 49 -7.08 -28.27 12.18
C ALA A 49 -6.82 -28.96 10.83
N LEU A 50 -6.91 -28.21 9.73
CA LEU A 50 -6.74 -28.69 8.36
C LEU A 50 -5.40 -28.33 7.75
N LEU A 51 -4.59 -27.50 8.45
CA LEU A 51 -3.31 -27.02 7.95
C LEU A 51 -2.15 -27.97 8.34
N PRO A 52 -1.14 -28.12 7.47
CA PRO A 52 0.06 -28.93 7.78
C PRO A 52 0.79 -28.43 9.03
N VAL A 53 1.54 -29.31 9.65
CA VAL A 53 2.45 -28.96 10.76
C VAL A 53 3.40 -27.85 10.31
N GLY A 54 3.47 -26.76 11.08
CA GLY A 54 4.34 -25.62 10.77
C GLY A 54 3.60 -24.32 10.43
N TYR A 55 2.28 -24.35 10.38
CA TYR A 55 1.50 -23.12 10.25
C TYR A 55 1.48 -22.33 11.56
N ALA A 56 1.65 -21.02 11.43
CA ALA A 56 1.70 -20.08 12.55
C ALA A 56 0.39 -20.03 13.34
N THR A 57 0.48 -19.83 14.66
CA THR A 57 -0.68 -19.49 15.50
C THR A 57 -1.25 -18.13 15.08
N PRO A 58 -2.51 -17.76 15.44
CA PRO A 58 -3.05 -16.42 15.18
C PRO A 58 -2.16 -15.30 15.72
N ASP A 59 -1.55 -15.49 16.89
CA ASP A 59 -0.65 -14.50 17.48
C ASP A 59 0.66 -14.38 16.72
N GLU A 60 1.24 -15.50 16.29
CA GLU A 60 2.44 -15.53 15.45
C GLU A 60 2.16 -14.90 14.08
N HIS A 61 1.01 -15.19 13.50
CA HIS A 61 0.57 -14.60 12.23
C HIS A 61 0.41 -13.10 12.35
N ARG A 62 -0.22 -12.62 13.42
CA ARG A 62 -0.37 -11.18 13.70
C ARG A 62 0.98 -10.49 13.82
N LYS A 63 1.92 -11.08 14.58
CA LYS A 63 3.28 -10.54 14.74
C LYS A 63 4.02 -10.49 13.40
N MET A 64 3.86 -11.51 12.57
CA MET A 64 4.45 -11.57 11.24
C MET A 64 3.89 -10.49 10.32
N ILE A 65 2.57 -10.25 10.36
CA ILE A 65 1.90 -9.17 9.63
C ILE A 65 2.38 -7.80 10.09
N GLU A 66 2.47 -7.57 11.40
CA GLU A 66 2.99 -6.31 11.95
C GLU A 66 4.43 -6.05 11.51
N LYS A 67 5.28 -7.08 11.50
CA LYS A 67 6.64 -7.00 11.00
C LYS A 67 6.69 -6.67 9.52
N THR A 68 5.86 -7.34 8.72
CA THR A 68 5.73 -7.08 7.27
C THR A 68 5.25 -5.65 7.02
N ALA A 69 4.24 -5.19 7.74
CA ALA A 69 3.74 -3.82 7.63
C ALA A 69 4.85 -2.80 7.92
N ARG A 70 5.60 -2.98 9.00
CA ARG A 70 6.73 -2.10 9.34
C ARG A 70 7.81 -2.10 8.26
N SER A 71 8.13 -3.26 7.71
CA SER A 71 9.11 -3.38 6.62
C SER A 71 8.64 -2.66 5.36
N CYS A 72 7.41 -2.89 4.94
CA CYS A 72 6.83 -2.27 3.74
C CYS A 72 6.70 -0.75 3.89
N LEU A 73 6.15 -0.29 5.00
CA LEU A 73 5.98 1.14 5.29
C LEU A 73 7.32 1.83 5.55
N GLY A 74 8.30 1.10 6.08
CA GLY A 74 9.65 1.58 6.31
C GLY A 74 10.34 2.07 5.03
N VAL A 75 10.05 1.47 3.89
CA VAL A 75 10.56 1.94 2.59
C VAL A 75 10.08 3.36 2.29
N ILE A 76 8.80 3.63 2.53
CA ILE A 76 8.20 4.95 2.31
C ILE A 76 8.76 5.97 3.32
N GLU A 77 8.80 5.60 4.60
CA GLU A 77 9.33 6.47 5.66
C GLU A 77 10.79 6.86 5.39
N LYS A 78 11.62 5.89 5.04
CA LYS A 78 13.03 6.11 4.74
C LYS A 78 13.21 7.04 3.55
N ALA A 79 12.48 6.82 2.47
CA ALA A 79 12.52 7.68 1.29
C ALA A 79 12.06 9.10 1.61
N ALA A 80 10.98 9.25 2.36
CA ALA A 80 10.45 10.55 2.77
C ALA A 80 11.43 11.30 3.68
N LYS A 81 12.03 10.61 4.64
CA LYS A 81 13.02 11.20 5.54
C LYS A 81 14.26 11.70 4.77
N ALA A 82 14.78 10.88 3.85
CA ALA A 82 15.92 11.26 3.02
C ALA A 82 15.61 12.46 2.12
N ALA A 83 14.38 12.61 1.67
CA ALA A 83 13.93 13.73 0.84
C ALA A 83 13.48 14.96 1.64
N GLY A 84 13.33 14.86 2.95
CA GLY A 84 12.78 15.93 3.79
C GLY A 84 11.29 16.14 3.60
N VAL A 85 10.55 15.08 3.25
CA VAL A 85 9.09 15.11 3.04
C VAL A 85 8.39 14.67 4.31
N PRO A 86 7.42 15.45 4.83
CA PRO A 86 6.61 15.02 5.98
C PRO A 86 5.86 13.74 5.64
N CYS A 87 5.97 12.74 6.49
CA CYS A 87 5.38 11.42 6.25
C CYS A 87 4.77 10.84 7.51
N GLU A 88 3.56 10.32 7.38
CA GLU A 88 2.95 9.43 8.38
C GLU A 88 2.66 8.09 7.72
N THR A 89 2.49 7.04 8.51
CA THR A 89 2.17 5.71 8.01
C THR A 89 0.93 5.16 8.70
N VAL A 90 0.16 4.40 7.94
CA VAL A 90 -1.09 3.77 8.39
C VAL A 90 -1.10 2.32 7.93
N SER A 91 -1.39 1.42 8.86
CA SER A 91 -1.61 0.01 8.59
C SER A 91 -3.01 -0.37 9.04
N VAL A 92 -3.74 -1.07 8.20
CA VAL A 92 -5.06 -1.60 8.53
C VAL A 92 -5.15 -3.07 8.15
N THR A 93 -6.05 -3.80 8.80
CA THR A 93 -6.37 -5.19 8.44
C THR A 93 -7.63 -5.18 7.57
N SER A 94 -7.55 -5.72 6.36
CA SER A 94 -8.68 -5.78 5.45
C SER A 94 -8.49 -6.85 4.38
N ASP A 95 -9.58 -7.54 4.05
CA ASP A 95 -9.64 -8.44 2.88
C ASP A 95 -9.80 -7.68 1.56
N PHE A 96 -10.11 -6.39 1.64
CA PHE A 96 -10.43 -5.54 0.49
C PHE A 96 -9.47 -4.35 0.40
N PRO A 97 -8.25 -4.54 -0.14
CA PRO A 97 -7.23 -3.49 -0.17
C PRO A 97 -7.69 -2.22 -0.86
N ALA A 98 -8.38 -2.30 -1.99
CA ALA A 98 -8.85 -1.12 -2.71
C ALA A 98 -9.83 -0.28 -1.89
N ASP A 99 -10.79 -0.95 -1.22
CA ASP A 99 -11.75 -0.25 -0.35
C ASP A 99 -11.05 0.41 0.84
N ALA A 100 -10.06 -0.27 1.40
CA ALA A 100 -9.25 0.26 2.50
C ALA A 100 -8.42 1.47 2.06
N ILE A 101 -7.84 1.45 0.86
CA ILE A 101 -7.12 2.58 0.27
C ILE A 101 -8.06 3.79 0.12
N ILE A 102 -9.24 3.57 -0.44
CA ILE A 102 -10.25 4.62 -0.66
C ILE A 102 -10.70 5.22 0.67
N ALA A 103 -10.99 4.38 1.66
CA ALA A 103 -11.37 4.82 3.00
C ALA A 103 -10.27 5.65 3.67
N ALA A 104 -9.01 5.19 3.58
CA ALA A 104 -7.87 5.91 4.13
C ALA A 104 -7.64 7.27 3.45
N ALA A 105 -7.74 7.32 2.13
CA ALA A 105 -7.60 8.56 1.37
C ALA A 105 -8.63 9.60 1.80
N LYS A 106 -9.89 9.19 1.95
CA LYS A 106 -10.97 10.06 2.45
C LYS A 106 -10.74 10.50 3.88
N LYS A 107 -10.46 9.55 4.78
CA LYS A 107 -10.27 9.83 6.20
C LYS A 107 -9.09 10.77 6.46
N ARG A 108 -8.01 10.61 5.71
CA ARG A 108 -6.80 11.43 5.82
C ARG A 108 -6.83 12.70 4.97
N ARG A 109 -7.90 12.89 4.21
CA ARG A 109 -8.05 14.04 3.29
C ARG A 109 -6.89 14.14 2.30
N CYS A 110 -6.52 12.99 1.74
CA CYS A 110 -5.53 12.95 0.66
C CYS A 110 -6.18 13.44 -0.65
N ASP A 111 -5.44 14.22 -1.40
CA ASP A 111 -5.91 14.79 -2.67
C ASP A 111 -5.29 14.13 -3.90
N LEU A 112 -4.42 13.15 -3.68
CA LEU A 112 -3.85 12.29 -4.71
C LEU A 112 -3.55 10.92 -4.12
N VAL A 113 -3.86 9.87 -4.86
CA VAL A 113 -3.33 8.52 -4.60
C VAL A 113 -2.26 8.23 -5.65
N PHE A 114 -1.07 7.85 -5.21
CA PHE A 114 0.04 7.48 -6.08
C PHE A 114 0.35 6.00 -5.87
N MET A 115 0.04 5.16 -6.85
CA MET A 115 0.15 3.72 -6.67
C MET A 115 0.74 3.00 -7.89
N ALA A 116 1.30 1.81 -7.65
CA ALA A 116 1.81 0.96 -8.70
C ALA A 116 0.68 0.44 -9.61
N SER A 117 1.01 0.17 -10.86
CA SER A 117 0.05 -0.37 -11.83
C SER A 117 -0.46 -1.76 -11.47
N HIS A 118 0.34 -2.54 -10.73
CA HIS A 118 -0.03 -3.86 -10.23
C HIS A 118 0.80 -4.20 -8.98
N GLY A 119 0.34 -5.16 -8.19
CA GLY A 119 1.01 -5.67 -7.00
C GLY A 119 1.66 -7.03 -7.23
N ARG A 120 1.86 -7.77 -6.12
CA ARG A 120 2.49 -9.10 -6.14
C ARG A 120 1.78 -10.13 -7.01
N ARG A 121 0.47 -10.00 -7.16
CA ARG A 121 -0.37 -10.92 -7.94
C ARG A 121 -0.50 -10.52 -9.40
N GLY A 122 0.18 -9.45 -9.83
CA GLY A 122 0.13 -8.98 -11.20
C GLY A 122 0.83 -9.94 -12.15
N LEU A 123 0.21 -10.20 -13.30
CA LEU A 123 0.82 -10.98 -14.37
C LEU A 123 1.93 -10.15 -15.03
N ARG A 124 3.12 -10.71 -15.12
CA ARG A 124 4.33 -10.03 -15.61
C ARG A 124 4.23 -9.47 -17.04
N ARG A 125 3.26 -9.94 -17.83
CA ARG A 125 3.12 -9.59 -19.24
C ARG A 125 1.78 -8.96 -19.60
N SER A 126 0.96 -8.64 -18.61
CA SER A 126 -0.32 -7.98 -18.88
C SER A 126 -0.11 -6.49 -19.08
N SER A 127 -0.59 -5.96 -20.19
CA SER A 127 -0.76 -4.52 -20.38
C SER A 127 -1.90 -3.96 -19.52
N LEU A 128 -2.67 -4.83 -18.88
CA LEU A 128 -3.78 -4.47 -18.03
C LEU A 128 -3.31 -4.03 -16.64
N LEU A 129 -4.07 -3.13 -16.05
CA LEU A 129 -3.86 -2.72 -14.67
C LEU A 129 -4.21 -3.87 -13.72
N GLY A 130 -3.52 -3.93 -12.57
CA GLY A 130 -3.86 -4.86 -11.51
C GLY A 130 -5.28 -4.61 -10.99
N SER A 131 -5.91 -5.66 -10.45
CA SER A 131 -7.31 -5.61 -10.00
C SER A 131 -7.56 -4.53 -8.94
N GLU A 132 -6.67 -4.38 -7.98
CA GLU A 132 -6.81 -3.38 -6.92
C GLU A 132 -6.66 -1.96 -7.47
N THR A 133 -5.73 -1.73 -8.39
CA THR A 133 -5.58 -0.44 -9.08
C THR A 133 -6.83 -0.07 -9.86
N GLN A 134 -7.40 -1.03 -10.59
CA GLN A 134 -8.67 -0.82 -11.32
C GLN A 134 -9.82 -0.44 -10.37
N LYS A 135 -9.92 -1.12 -9.23
CA LYS A 135 -10.97 -0.83 -8.25
C LYS A 135 -10.81 0.55 -7.62
N VAL A 136 -9.59 0.97 -7.32
CA VAL A 136 -9.33 2.33 -6.80
C VAL A 136 -9.71 3.38 -7.83
N LEU A 137 -9.34 3.17 -9.09
CA LEU A 137 -9.71 4.09 -10.19
C LEU A 137 -11.21 4.17 -10.41
N SER A 138 -11.92 3.04 -10.34
CA SER A 138 -13.36 2.97 -10.61
C SER A 138 -14.21 3.50 -9.46
N ASN A 139 -13.80 3.27 -8.23
CA ASN A 139 -14.62 3.52 -7.04
C ASN A 139 -14.17 4.73 -6.22
N GLY A 140 -12.94 5.21 -6.43
CA GLY A 140 -12.44 6.42 -5.78
C GLY A 140 -12.96 7.68 -6.47
N ASN A 141 -13.12 8.75 -5.71
CA ASN A 141 -13.53 10.06 -6.22
C ASN A 141 -12.42 11.11 -6.06
N PHE A 142 -11.19 10.70 -6.23
CA PHE A 142 -9.99 11.54 -6.15
C PHE A 142 -9.04 11.17 -7.30
N PRO A 143 -8.12 12.09 -7.65
CA PRO A 143 -7.09 11.79 -8.64
C PRO A 143 -6.21 10.62 -8.24
N VAL A 144 -5.87 9.80 -9.22
CA VAL A 144 -4.96 8.65 -9.04
C VAL A 144 -3.85 8.73 -10.09
N LEU A 145 -2.62 8.71 -9.63
CA LEU A 145 -1.47 8.57 -10.50
C LEU A 145 -0.99 7.13 -10.43
N VAL A 146 -0.97 6.48 -11.59
CA VAL A 146 -0.56 5.08 -11.71
C VAL A 146 0.88 5.01 -12.20
N TYR A 147 1.76 4.46 -11.38
CA TYR A 147 3.16 4.28 -11.71
C TYR A 147 3.36 2.97 -12.49
N ARG A 148 4.01 3.08 -13.62
CA ARG A 148 4.50 1.94 -14.41
C ARG A 148 6.00 2.00 -14.54
N LYS A 149 6.63 0.84 -14.51
CA LYS A 149 8.04 0.77 -14.85
C LYS A 149 8.19 0.94 -16.37
N MET A 150 9.04 1.88 -16.74
CA MET A 150 9.43 2.06 -18.13
C MET A 150 10.49 1.05 -18.54
#